data_d0ef9a02f7b573fa57095d2a4f2495fa
#
_entry.id   d0ef9a02f7b573fa57095d2a4f2495fa
#
_cell.length_a   1.000
_cell.length_b   1.000
_cell.length_c   1.000
_cell.angle_alpha   90.00
_cell.angle_beta   90.00
_cell.angle_gamma   90.00
#
_symmetry.space_group_name_H-M   'P 1'
#
loop_
_entity.id
_entity.type
_entity.pdbx_description
1 polymer ?
#
loop_
_entity_poly.entity_id
_entity_poly.type
_entity_poly.pdbx_seq_one_letter_code
_entity_poly.pdbx_strand_id
1 'polypeptide(L)'
;GQFQNFAGILTGIGNASIQTGVVKKIAQNSEKKYRNKILVNASILVLVLSAVSSIIVFGFSDYFAQVILFDVGFSTTIKIFSLSILFYAANMYFLSVLNGLREIRQLTFISILLSLIPILTIPLIITYFQISGVIYALILTQFLVFLLSYGVILKKHSYNFFKVKFSKFDMGVIKILLKFGLVSFLSGLFLSLSLLVIRSYIIESNSLESAGIWEAAYKISIYFNLLFLMPLSIHYMPKFSAMESVVKIDKEIKSVIKVLIFPLLFLIFFTYWFGVDIILLLFSVDFLLVHEILTIVMIAEVFKIFGGVYMTLFMAKQLFLQAILTDIVFTIAFVGYVVFQSY
;
A
#
# COMPACT_ATOMS: atom_id res chain seq x y z
N GLY A 1 -2.94 -10.41 -11.83
CA GLY A 1 -1.84 -9.47 -12.08
C GLY A 1 -2.32 -8.12 -12.59
N GLN A 2 -2.67 -7.99 -13.88
CA GLN A 2 -2.98 -6.68 -14.51
C GLN A 2 -4.15 -5.95 -13.85
N PHE A 3 -5.26 -6.64 -13.59
CA PHE A 3 -6.41 -6.05 -12.89
C PHE A 3 -6.05 -5.52 -11.49
N GLN A 4 -5.22 -6.24 -10.73
CA GLN A 4 -4.78 -5.78 -9.40
C GLN A 4 -3.92 -4.51 -9.48
N ASN A 5 -3.02 -4.42 -10.46
CA ASN A 5 -2.23 -3.21 -10.69
C ASN A 5 -3.11 -2.02 -11.08
N PHE A 6 -4.06 -2.22 -11.98
CA PHE A 6 -5.05 -1.22 -12.35
C PHE A 6 -5.90 -0.77 -11.16
N ALA A 7 -6.46 -1.72 -10.41
CA ALA A 7 -7.22 -1.43 -9.20
C ALA A 7 -6.37 -0.65 -8.18
N GLY A 8 -5.09 -1.00 -8.01
CA GLY A 8 -4.15 -0.30 -7.15
C GLY A 8 -3.94 1.16 -7.55
N ILE A 9 -3.73 1.43 -8.83
CA ILE A 9 -3.56 2.80 -9.36
C ILE A 9 -4.84 3.62 -9.13
N LEU A 10 -6.00 3.09 -9.52
CA LEU A 10 -7.28 3.79 -9.39
C LEU A 10 -7.65 4.08 -7.94
N THR A 11 -7.42 3.12 -7.06
CA THR A 11 -7.69 3.29 -5.63
C THR A 11 -6.70 4.26 -4.99
N GLY A 12 -5.45 4.27 -5.44
CA GLY A 12 -4.44 5.27 -5.05
C GLY A 12 -4.88 6.69 -5.43
N ILE A 13 -5.38 6.89 -6.64
CA ILE A 13 -5.95 8.17 -7.09
C ILE A 13 -7.21 8.50 -6.31
N GLY A 14 -8.13 7.54 -6.18
CA GLY A 14 -9.44 7.75 -5.51
C GLY A 14 -9.34 8.17 -4.05
N ASN A 15 -8.31 7.72 -3.33
CA ASN A 15 -8.05 8.15 -1.94
C ASN A 15 -6.96 9.23 -1.84
N ALA A 16 -6.48 9.77 -2.97
CA ALA A 16 -5.36 10.72 -3.08
C ALA A 16 -4.09 10.26 -2.36
N SER A 17 -3.94 8.98 -2.05
CA SER A 17 -2.82 8.40 -1.28
C SER A 17 -2.51 9.15 0.03
N ILE A 18 -3.53 9.81 0.63
CA ILE A 18 -3.37 10.75 1.77
C ILE A 18 -3.22 10.06 3.14
N GLN A 19 -3.21 8.73 3.18
CA GLN A 19 -3.24 7.93 4.44
C GLN A 19 -2.16 8.42 5.42
N THR A 20 -0.93 8.52 4.96
CA THR A 20 0.22 8.97 5.78
C THR A 20 0.00 10.36 6.38
N GLY A 21 -0.54 11.28 5.57
CA GLY A 21 -0.88 12.64 6.00
C GLY A 21 -1.99 12.67 7.06
N VAL A 22 -3.04 11.86 6.87
CA VAL A 22 -4.16 11.73 7.81
C VAL A 22 -3.66 11.18 9.15
N VAL A 23 -2.94 10.04 9.13
CA VAL A 23 -2.35 9.44 10.33
C VAL A 23 -1.51 10.43 11.11
N LYS A 24 -0.56 11.10 10.42
CA LYS A 24 0.33 12.07 11.05
C LYS A 24 -0.43 13.24 11.67
N LYS A 25 -1.32 13.89 10.90
CA LYS A 25 -2.02 15.10 11.35
C LYS A 25 -2.99 14.83 12.50
N ILE A 26 -3.63 13.64 12.53
CA ILE A 26 -4.48 13.22 13.65
C ILE A 26 -3.63 12.91 14.88
N ALA A 27 -2.52 12.17 14.72
CA ALA A 27 -1.66 11.78 15.84
C ALA A 27 -0.94 12.96 16.51
N GLN A 28 -0.61 14.00 15.75
CA GLN A 28 0.08 15.21 16.26
C GLN A 28 -0.81 16.13 17.08
N ASN A 29 -2.14 16.05 16.91
CA ASN A 29 -3.06 17.00 17.52
C ASN A 29 -4.00 16.32 18.50
N SER A 30 -3.91 16.68 19.78
CA SER A 30 -4.83 16.24 20.83
C SER A 30 -6.15 17.02 20.83
N GLU A 31 -6.16 18.23 20.28
CA GLU A 31 -7.34 19.10 20.26
C GLU A 31 -8.42 18.56 19.32
N LYS A 32 -9.61 18.27 19.88
CA LYS A 32 -10.76 17.71 19.15
C LYS A 32 -11.21 18.59 17.97
N LYS A 33 -11.14 19.92 18.11
CA LYS A 33 -11.54 20.88 17.07
C LYS A 33 -10.66 20.74 15.83
N TYR A 34 -9.33 20.67 16.02
CA TYR A 34 -8.38 20.52 14.91
C TYR A 34 -8.46 19.15 14.26
N ARG A 35 -8.59 18.06 15.05
CA ARG A 35 -8.81 16.72 14.50
C ARG A 35 -10.07 16.67 13.63
N ASN A 36 -11.18 17.24 14.10
CA ASN A 36 -12.40 17.31 13.30
C ASN A 36 -12.21 18.08 11.98
N LYS A 37 -11.39 19.15 11.97
CA LYS A 37 -11.05 19.89 10.76
C LYS A 37 -10.30 19.00 9.76
N ILE A 38 -9.32 18.22 10.23
CA ILE A 38 -8.59 17.25 9.38
C ILE A 38 -9.54 16.20 8.84
N LEU A 39 -10.35 15.58 9.69
CA LEU A 39 -11.32 14.54 9.30
C LEU A 39 -12.28 15.04 8.21
N VAL A 40 -12.85 16.23 8.38
CA VAL A 40 -13.78 16.82 7.39
C VAL A 40 -13.07 17.06 6.06
N ASN A 41 -11.88 17.67 6.05
CA ASN A 41 -11.19 17.99 4.80
C ASN A 41 -10.65 16.74 4.09
N ALA A 42 -10.18 15.74 4.83
CA ALA A 42 -9.77 14.46 4.28
C ALA A 42 -10.96 13.70 3.67
N SER A 43 -12.12 13.68 4.35
CA SER A 43 -13.32 13.02 3.77
C SER A 43 -13.86 13.71 2.53
N ILE A 44 -13.83 15.07 2.48
CA ILE A 44 -14.16 15.80 1.24
C ILE A 44 -13.26 15.33 0.09
N LEU A 45 -11.95 15.32 0.33
CA LEU A 45 -10.97 14.96 -0.68
C LEU A 45 -11.20 13.53 -1.18
N VAL A 46 -11.37 12.58 -0.26
CA VAL A 46 -11.62 11.16 -0.58
C VAL A 46 -12.93 11.00 -1.35
N LEU A 47 -14.01 11.62 -0.90
CA LEU A 47 -15.33 11.52 -1.58
C LEU A 47 -15.28 12.11 -2.99
N VAL A 48 -14.67 13.29 -3.17
CA VAL A 48 -14.60 13.94 -4.47
C VAL A 48 -13.74 13.14 -5.44
N LEU A 49 -12.52 12.76 -5.04
CA LEU A 49 -11.60 12.06 -5.94
C LEU A 49 -12.06 10.64 -6.24
N SER A 50 -12.60 9.91 -5.26
CA SER A 50 -13.15 8.58 -5.53
C SER A 50 -14.40 8.61 -6.41
N ALA A 51 -15.27 9.63 -6.26
CA ALA A 51 -16.42 9.83 -7.14
C ALA A 51 -15.97 10.14 -8.57
N VAL A 52 -15.01 11.06 -8.75
CA VAL A 52 -14.45 11.38 -10.08
C VAL A 52 -13.82 10.14 -10.71
N SER A 53 -12.99 9.39 -9.96
CA SER A 53 -12.38 8.15 -10.46
C SER A 53 -13.44 7.11 -10.83
N SER A 54 -14.47 6.94 -10.01
CA SER A 54 -15.59 6.03 -10.27
C SER A 54 -16.33 6.41 -11.57
N ILE A 55 -16.66 7.70 -11.76
CA ILE A 55 -17.34 8.19 -12.96
C ILE A 55 -16.49 7.96 -14.23
N ILE A 56 -15.19 8.24 -14.15
CA ILE A 56 -14.26 8.01 -15.27
C ILE A 56 -14.23 6.51 -15.64
N VAL A 57 -14.05 5.63 -14.64
CA VAL A 57 -13.97 4.18 -14.91
C VAL A 57 -15.30 3.64 -15.41
N PHE A 58 -16.44 4.15 -14.91
CA PHE A 58 -17.77 3.78 -15.39
C PHE A 58 -17.97 4.21 -16.84
N GLY A 59 -17.65 5.46 -17.18
CA GLY A 59 -17.82 6.01 -18.52
C GLY A 59 -16.91 5.39 -19.59
N PHE A 60 -15.70 4.99 -19.20
CA PHE A 60 -14.72 4.37 -20.10
C PHE A 60 -14.57 2.85 -19.86
N SER A 61 -15.61 2.20 -19.33
CA SER A 61 -15.58 0.79 -18.96
C SER A 61 -15.23 -0.16 -20.11
N ASP A 62 -15.71 0.10 -21.32
CA ASP A 62 -15.42 -0.70 -22.52
C ASP A 62 -13.93 -0.64 -22.87
N TYR A 63 -13.37 0.57 -22.85
CA TYR A 63 -11.94 0.79 -23.06
C TYR A 63 -11.08 0.07 -22.00
N PHE A 64 -11.43 0.22 -20.72
CA PHE A 64 -10.68 -0.45 -19.65
C PHE A 64 -10.84 -1.97 -19.70
N ALA A 65 -12.01 -2.49 -20.06
CA ALA A 65 -12.20 -3.94 -20.23
C ALA A 65 -11.28 -4.47 -21.36
N GLN A 66 -11.22 -3.79 -22.51
CA GLN A 66 -10.37 -4.17 -23.62
C GLN A 66 -8.88 -4.11 -23.27
N VAL A 67 -8.42 -3.04 -22.61
CA VAL A 67 -6.99 -2.83 -22.32
C VAL A 67 -6.49 -3.74 -21.18
N ILE A 68 -7.34 -4.01 -20.17
CA ILE A 68 -6.90 -4.68 -18.94
C ILE A 68 -7.22 -6.17 -18.96
N LEU A 69 -8.39 -6.53 -19.49
CA LEU A 69 -8.87 -7.91 -19.53
C LEU A 69 -8.84 -8.51 -20.94
N PHE A 70 -8.44 -7.69 -21.95
CA PHE A 70 -8.37 -8.06 -23.37
C PHE A 70 -9.70 -8.50 -23.98
N ASP A 71 -10.83 -8.17 -23.32
CA ASP A 71 -12.17 -8.56 -23.78
C ASP A 71 -13.20 -7.54 -23.30
N VAL A 72 -13.92 -6.93 -24.25
CA VAL A 72 -15.01 -5.97 -24.00
C VAL A 72 -16.18 -6.63 -23.24
N GLY A 73 -16.34 -7.95 -23.32
CA GLY A 73 -17.36 -8.68 -22.59
C GLY A 73 -17.31 -8.45 -21.07
N PHE A 74 -16.16 -8.05 -20.52
CA PHE A 74 -16.00 -7.67 -19.11
C PHE A 74 -16.39 -6.22 -18.78
N SER A 75 -16.94 -5.44 -19.75
CA SER A 75 -17.35 -4.06 -19.52
C SER A 75 -18.31 -3.91 -18.34
N THR A 76 -19.32 -4.77 -18.24
CA THR A 76 -20.25 -4.77 -17.11
C THR A 76 -19.53 -5.02 -15.78
N THR A 77 -18.54 -5.92 -15.75
CA THR A 77 -17.73 -6.17 -14.56
C THR A 77 -16.92 -4.95 -14.14
N ILE A 78 -16.35 -4.21 -15.12
CA ILE A 78 -15.62 -2.96 -14.87
C ILE A 78 -16.59 -1.86 -14.39
N LYS A 79 -17.82 -1.75 -14.94
CA LYS A 79 -18.85 -0.82 -14.45
C LYS A 79 -19.20 -1.08 -12.98
N ILE A 80 -19.39 -2.35 -12.61
CA ILE A 80 -19.66 -2.70 -11.21
C ILE A 80 -18.43 -2.42 -10.33
N PHE A 81 -17.23 -2.73 -10.82
CA PHE A 81 -15.98 -2.43 -10.11
C PHE A 81 -15.81 -0.93 -9.85
N SER A 82 -16.22 -0.05 -10.76
CA SER A 82 -16.10 1.39 -10.58
C SER A 82 -16.77 1.89 -9.29
N LEU A 83 -17.91 1.29 -8.90
CA LEU A 83 -18.59 1.62 -7.65
C LEU A 83 -17.78 1.22 -6.41
N SER A 84 -16.97 0.17 -6.52
CA SER A 84 -16.13 -0.30 -5.39
C SER A 84 -15.00 0.66 -5.06
N ILE A 85 -14.59 1.54 -5.98
CA ILE A 85 -13.55 2.55 -5.77
C ILE A 85 -13.93 3.46 -4.59
N LEU A 86 -15.22 3.82 -4.47
CA LEU A 86 -15.74 4.62 -3.36
C LEU A 86 -15.56 3.89 -2.01
N PHE A 87 -15.93 2.61 -1.96
CA PHE A 87 -15.82 1.81 -0.74
C PHE A 87 -14.35 1.58 -0.35
N TYR A 88 -13.51 1.28 -1.33
CA TYR A 88 -12.08 1.10 -1.11
C TYR A 88 -11.43 2.37 -0.56
N ALA A 89 -11.68 3.51 -1.20
CA ALA A 89 -11.13 4.80 -0.77
C ALA A 89 -11.60 5.17 0.65
N ALA A 90 -12.87 4.93 0.96
CA ALA A 90 -13.42 5.13 2.30
C ALA A 90 -12.78 4.19 3.34
N ASN A 91 -12.58 2.90 3.00
CA ASN A 91 -11.90 1.93 3.88
C ASN A 91 -10.47 2.38 4.22
N MET A 92 -9.68 2.76 3.21
CA MET A 92 -8.31 3.25 3.42
C MET A 92 -8.28 4.52 4.28
N TYR A 93 -9.25 5.41 4.09
CA TYR A 93 -9.42 6.59 4.93
C TYR A 93 -9.75 6.19 6.38
N PHE A 94 -10.70 5.28 6.62
CA PHE A 94 -11.08 4.85 7.96
C PHE A 94 -9.94 4.14 8.69
N LEU A 95 -9.19 3.28 8.01
CA LEU A 95 -7.98 2.67 8.56
C LEU A 95 -6.94 3.73 8.98
N SER A 96 -6.77 4.78 8.16
CA SER A 96 -5.87 5.88 8.47
C SER A 96 -6.33 6.69 9.68
N VAL A 97 -7.64 6.90 9.82
CA VAL A 97 -8.23 7.58 10.97
C VAL A 97 -8.00 6.75 12.25
N LEU A 98 -8.30 5.45 12.22
CA LEU A 98 -8.10 4.56 13.36
C LEU A 98 -6.62 4.48 13.76
N ASN A 99 -5.72 4.42 12.78
CA ASN A 99 -4.28 4.45 13.03
C ASN A 99 -3.84 5.77 13.68
N GLY A 100 -4.27 6.92 13.13
CA GLY A 100 -3.98 8.23 13.68
C GLY A 100 -4.53 8.45 15.09
N LEU A 101 -5.67 7.84 15.41
CA LEU A 101 -6.26 7.84 16.75
C LEU A 101 -5.65 6.78 17.70
N ARG A 102 -4.69 5.97 17.21
CA ARG A 102 -4.06 4.85 17.92
C ARG A 102 -5.05 3.76 18.36
N GLU A 103 -6.13 3.57 17.59
CA GLU A 103 -7.14 2.56 17.82
C GLU A 103 -6.70 1.21 17.22
N ILE A 104 -5.58 0.69 17.72
CA ILE A 104 -4.87 -0.48 17.12
C ILE A 104 -5.77 -1.72 17.09
N ARG A 105 -6.56 -1.96 18.14
CA ARG A 105 -7.45 -3.14 18.18
C ARG A 105 -8.46 -3.15 17.04
N GLN A 106 -9.12 -2.01 16.77
CA GLN A 106 -10.09 -1.88 15.69
C GLN A 106 -9.42 -1.90 14.32
N LEU A 107 -8.26 -1.24 14.20
CA LEU A 107 -7.43 -1.27 13.00
C LEU A 107 -7.06 -2.70 12.62
N THR A 108 -6.53 -3.48 13.58
CA THR A 108 -6.15 -4.89 13.35
C THR A 108 -7.36 -5.74 12.99
N PHE A 109 -8.48 -5.60 13.70
CA PHE A 109 -9.71 -6.34 13.42
C PHE A 109 -10.21 -6.11 12.00
N ILE A 110 -10.29 -4.84 11.55
CA ILE A 110 -10.72 -4.49 10.18
C ILE A 110 -9.72 -5.01 9.14
N SER A 111 -8.40 -4.92 9.43
CA SER A 111 -7.36 -5.44 8.52
C SER A 111 -7.43 -6.96 8.37
N ILE A 112 -7.74 -7.69 9.44
CA ILE A 112 -7.98 -9.14 9.39
C ILE A 112 -9.19 -9.46 8.50
N LEU A 113 -10.29 -8.72 8.65
CA LEU A 113 -11.48 -8.93 7.83
C LEU A 113 -11.22 -8.66 6.33
N LEU A 114 -10.43 -7.62 6.01
CA LEU A 114 -10.00 -7.32 4.63
C LEU A 114 -9.24 -8.49 3.99
N SER A 115 -8.52 -9.28 4.79
CA SER A 115 -7.78 -10.44 4.31
C SER A 115 -8.61 -11.73 4.30
N LEU A 116 -9.45 -11.96 5.33
CA LEU A 116 -10.22 -13.20 5.48
C LEU A 116 -11.42 -13.28 4.54
N ILE A 117 -12.13 -12.17 4.32
CA ILE A 117 -13.34 -12.18 3.48
C ILE A 117 -13.02 -12.65 2.05
N PRO A 118 -11.98 -12.16 1.35
CA PRO A 118 -11.64 -12.66 0.02
C PRO A 118 -11.28 -14.15 0.00
N ILE A 119 -10.57 -14.64 1.02
CA ILE A 119 -10.19 -16.05 1.12
C ILE A 119 -11.43 -16.96 1.13
N LEU A 120 -12.50 -16.50 1.81
CA LEU A 120 -13.76 -17.25 1.89
C LEU A 120 -14.65 -17.05 0.66
N THR A 121 -14.70 -15.85 0.12
CA THR A 121 -15.67 -15.48 -0.93
C THR A 121 -15.17 -15.80 -2.34
N ILE A 122 -13.87 -15.69 -2.63
CA ILE A 122 -13.32 -15.95 -3.97
C ILE A 122 -13.60 -17.40 -4.42
N PRO A 123 -13.28 -18.45 -3.64
CA PRO A 123 -13.54 -19.84 -4.07
C PRO A 123 -15.03 -20.11 -4.34
N LEU A 124 -15.92 -19.49 -3.57
CA LEU A 124 -17.37 -19.67 -3.74
C LEU A 124 -17.90 -18.95 -4.98
N ILE A 125 -17.46 -17.70 -5.22
CA ILE A 125 -18.03 -16.88 -6.30
C ILE A 125 -17.42 -17.26 -7.65
N ILE A 126 -16.14 -17.70 -7.69
CA ILE A 126 -15.48 -18.07 -8.94
C ILE A 126 -16.14 -19.28 -9.62
N THR A 127 -16.75 -20.18 -8.85
CA THR A 127 -17.46 -21.36 -9.40
C THR A 127 -18.66 -20.96 -10.26
N TYR A 128 -19.31 -19.83 -9.96
CA TYR A 128 -20.50 -19.36 -10.69
C TYR A 128 -20.17 -18.30 -11.75
N PHE A 129 -19.17 -17.45 -11.52
CA PHE A 129 -18.89 -16.28 -12.36
C PHE A 129 -17.50 -16.30 -13.00
N GLN A 130 -16.75 -17.40 -12.90
CA GLN A 130 -15.42 -17.55 -13.47
C GLN A 130 -14.49 -16.37 -13.10
N ILE A 131 -13.77 -15.79 -14.06
CA ILE A 131 -12.84 -14.67 -13.83
C ILE A 131 -13.55 -13.44 -13.23
N SER A 132 -14.77 -13.11 -13.69
CA SER A 132 -15.57 -12.02 -13.13
C SER A 132 -15.88 -12.25 -11.65
N GLY A 133 -15.98 -13.53 -11.22
CA GLY A 133 -16.23 -13.90 -9.83
C GLY A 133 -15.16 -13.40 -8.86
N VAL A 134 -13.88 -13.38 -9.29
CA VAL A 134 -12.79 -12.81 -8.48
C VAL A 134 -13.03 -11.32 -8.23
N ILE A 135 -13.40 -10.58 -9.27
CA ILE A 135 -13.67 -9.15 -9.18
C ILE A 135 -14.88 -8.88 -8.28
N TYR A 136 -15.96 -9.64 -8.44
CA TYR A 136 -17.16 -9.52 -7.61
C TYR A 136 -16.89 -9.84 -6.13
N ALA A 137 -16.06 -10.84 -5.84
CA ALA A 137 -15.64 -11.15 -4.47
C ALA A 137 -14.85 -10.00 -3.83
N LEU A 138 -13.97 -9.35 -4.59
CA LEU A 138 -13.23 -8.18 -4.12
C LEU A 138 -14.16 -6.98 -3.87
N ILE A 139 -15.13 -6.74 -4.76
CA ILE A 139 -16.14 -5.69 -4.58
C ILE A 139 -16.97 -5.93 -3.31
N LEU A 140 -17.45 -7.16 -3.13
CA LEU A 140 -18.22 -7.56 -1.95
C LEU A 140 -17.40 -7.36 -0.67
N THR A 141 -16.11 -7.73 -0.70
CA THR A 141 -15.20 -7.49 0.43
C THR A 141 -15.14 -6.02 0.79
N GLN A 142 -14.90 -5.14 -0.18
CA GLN A 142 -14.79 -3.71 0.08
C GLN A 142 -16.09 -3.13 0.63
N PHE A 143 -17.23 -3.58 0.14
CA PHE A 143 -18.54 -3.15 0.63
C PHE A 143 -18.79 -3.61 2.08
N LEU A 144 -18.57 -4.89 2.38
CA LEU A 144 -18.78 -5.43 3.74
C LEU A 144 -17.85 -4.77 4.76
N VAL A 145 -16.58 -4.62 4.42
CA VAL A 145 -15.61 -3.96 5.30
C VAL A 145 -15.94 -2.48 5.47
N PHE A 146 -16.44 -1.81 4.42
CA PHE A 146 -16.91 -0.43 4.53
C PHE A 146 -18.04 -0.29 5.56
N LEU A 147 -19.04 -1.16 5.53
CA LEU A 147 -20.15 -1.13 6.50
C LEU A 147 -19.65 -1.30 7.94
N LEU A 148 -18.74 -2.24 8.15
CA LEU A 148 -18.17 -2.53 9.47
C LEU A 148 -17.28 -1.37 9.97
N SER A 149 -16.37 -0.88 9.14
CA SER A 149 -15.45 0.20 9.52
C SER A 149 -16.19 1.52 9.76
N TYR A 150 -17.19 1.81 8.95
CA TYR A 150 -18.04 2.98 9.13
C TYR A 150 -18.85 2.88 10.43
N GLY A 151 -19.43 1.71 10.73
CA GLY A 151 -20.12 1.45 11.99
C GLY A 151 -19.24 1.66 13.22
N VAL A 152 -17.99 1.19 13.18
CA VAL A 152 -16.99 1.41 14.26
C VAL A 152 -16.71 2.90 14.46
N ILE A 153 -16.49 3.64 13.38
CA ILE A 153 -16.19 5.08 13.47
C ILE A 153 -17.40 5.88 13.97
N LEU A 154 -18.60 5.59 13.49
CA LEU A 154 -19.82 6.25 13.97
C LEU A 154 -20.03 6.03 15.46
N LYS A 155 -19.97 4.77 15.90
CA LYS A 155 -20.28 4.39 17.28
C LYS A 155 -19.27 4.96 18.27
N LYS A 156 -17.97 4.91 17.93
CA LYS A 156 -16.91 5.25 18.88
C LYS A 156 -16.52 6.72 18.87
N HIS A 157 -16.53 7.35 17.68
CA HIS A 157 -16.02 8.71 17.51
C HIS A 157 -17.10 9.73 17.16
N SER A 158 -18.36 9.31 17.05
CA SER A 158 -19.49 10.16 16.66
C SER A 158 -19.24 10.97 15.40
N TYR A 159 -18.33 10.48 14.53
CA TYR A 159 -17.96 11.12 13.30
C TYR A 159 -18.73 10.52 12.13
N ASN A 160 -19.52 11.34 11.44
CA ASN A 160 -20.28 10.92 10.29
C ASN A 160 -19.58 11.33 8.99
N PHE A 161 -19.06 10.33 8.27
CA PHE A 161 -18.33 10.51 7.03
C PHE A 161 -19.14 11.21 5.93
N PHE A 162 -20.45 10.98 5.88
CA PHE A 162 -21.33 11.57 4.88
C PHE A 162 -21.93 12.94 5.29
N LYS A 163 -21.95 13.27 6.59
CA LYS A 163 -22.41 14.57 7.07
C LYS A 163 -21.30 15.61 7.08
N VAL A 164 -20.67 15.79 5.93
CA VAL A 164 -19.59 16.76 5.76
C VAL A 164 -20.17 18.16 5.68
N LYS A 165 -19.74 19.04 6.60
CA LYS A 165 -20.07 20.47 6.53
C LYS A 165 -19.02 21.21 5.70
N PHE A 166 -19.36 21.59 4.48
CA PHE A 166 -18.49 22.36 3.59
C PHE A 166 -18.01 23.70 4.20
N SER A 167 -18.76 24.23 5.17
CA SER A 167 -18.34 25.42 5.95
C SER A 167 -17.03 25.22 6.74
N LYS A 168 -16.55 23.99 6.89
CA LYS A 168 -15.27 23.65 7.54
C LYS A 168 -14.16 23.37 6.54
N PHE A 169 -14.38 23.67 5.27
CA PHE A 169 -13.38 23.54 4.21
C PHE A 169 -12.17 24.42 4.49
N ASP A 170 -10.98 23.85 4.39
CA ASP A 170 -9.72 24.56 4.59
C ASP A 170 -8.68 24.10 3.56
N MET A 171 -8.41 25.00 2.63
CA MET A 171 -7.44 24.74 1.56
C MET A 171 -6.03 24.49 2.08
N GLY A 172 -5.65 25.05 3.23
CA GLY A 172 -4.34 24.80 3.86
C GLY A 172 -4.19 23.35 4.30
N VAL A 173 -5.24 22.78 4.91
CA VAL A 173 -5.26 21.34 5.28
C VAL A 173 -5.22 20.47 4.04
N ILE A 174 -6.02 20.77 3.01
CA ILE A 174 -6.05 20.01 1.76
C ILE A 174 -4.70 20.02 1.07
N LYS A 175 -4.06 21.19 0.92
CA LYS A 175 -2.72 21.30 0.31
C LYS A 175 -1.68 20.44 1.04
N ILE A 176 -1.72 20.39 2.36
CA ILE A 176 -0.80 19.55 3.14
C ILE A 176 -1.10 18.06 2.90
N LEU A 177 -2.37 17.63 2.95
CA LEU A 177 -2.76 16.26 2.69
C LEU A 177 -2.36 15.83 1.28
N LEU A 178 -2.58 16.66 0.26
CA LEU A 178 -2.17 16.40 -1.11
C LEU A 178 -0.64 16.31 -1.27
N LYS A 179 0.16 17.07 -0.53
CA LYS A 179 1.63 16.91 -0.53
C LYS A 179 2.04 15.52 -0.02
N PHE A 180 1.44 15.05 1.06
CA PHE A 180 1.67 13.67 1.53
C PHE A 180 1.21 12.65 0.50
N GLY A 181 0.03 12.87 -0.09
CA GLY A 181 -0.52 12.01 -1.12
C GLY A 181 0.35 11.94 -2.36
N LEU A 182 0.87 13.08 -2.83
CA LEU A 182 1.76 13.14 -3.99
C LEU A 182 3.02 12.30 -3.76
N VAL A 183 3.68 12.43 -2.61
CA VAL A 183 4.88 11.62 -2.30
C VAL A 183 4.51 10.14 -2.30
N SER A 184 3.47 9.75 -1.56
CA SER A 184 3.06 8.33 -1.49
C SER A 184 2.65 7.77 -2.86
N PHE A 185 2.00 8.58 -3.71
CA PHE A 185 1.62 8.20 -5.06
C PHE A 185 2.85 8.03 -5.96
N LEU A 186 3.79 8.98 -5.93
CA LEU A 186 5.03 8.90 -6.70
C LEU A 186 5.89 7.71 -6.28
N SER A 187 6.01 7.44 -4.97
CA SER A 187 6.71 6.25 -4.45
C SER A 187 6.12 4.95 -5.02
N GLY A 188 4.80 4.83 -5.00
CA GLY A 188 4.10 3.68 -5.58
C GLY A 188 4.26 3.57 -7.10
N LEU A 189 4.24 4.71 -7.79
CA LEU A 189 4.40 4.78 -9.25
C LEU A 189 5.83 4.39 -9.65
N PHE A 190 6.86 4.94 -8.99
CA PHE A 190 8.25 4.60 -9.25
C PHE A 190 8.51 3.11 -9.02
N LEU A 191 7.99 2.54 -7.93
CA LEU A 191 8.10 1.11 -7.68
C LEU A 191 7.43 0.27 -8.77
N SER A 192 6.19 0.63 -9.16
CA SER A 192 5.46 -0.10 -10.19
C SER A 192 6.14 -0.04 -11.55
N LEU A 193 6.68 1.12 -11.92
CA LEU A 193 7.46 1.29 -13.16
C LEU A 193 8.75 0.46 -13.12
N SER A 194 9.48 0.47 -11.98
CA SER A 194 10.68 -0.36 -11.82
C SER A 194 10.38 -1.83 -12.04
N LEU A 195 9.32 -2.35 -11.43
CA LEU A 195 8.93 -3.75 -11.57
C LEU A 195 8.54 -4.11 -13.00
N LEU A 196 7.86 -3.21 -13.72
CA LEU A 196 7.54 -3.41 -15.13
C LEU A 196 8.80 -3.48 -15.99
N VAL A 197 9.72 -2.51 -15.83
CA VAL A 197 10.97 -2.47 -16.61
C VAL A 197 11.82 -3.71 -16.34
N ILE A 198 12.02 -4.07 -15.06
CA ILE A 198 12.79 -5.25 -14.68
C ILE A 198 12.18 -6.53 -15.27
N ARG A 199 10.85 -6.68 -15.15
CA ARG A 199 10.15 -7.85 -15.68
C ARG A 199 10.27 -7.95 -17.21
N SER A 200 10.02 -6.86 -17.93
CA SER A 200 10.17 -6.84 -19.40
C SER A 200 11.60 -7.19 -19.79
N TYR A 201 12.56 -6.62 -19.11
CA TYR A 201 13.97 -6.88 -19.36
C TYR A 201 14.34 -8.38 -19.14
N ILE A 202 13.90 -9.00 -18.02
CA ILE A 202 14.17 -10.43 -17.75
C ILE A 202 13.49 -11.31 -18.82
N ILE A 203 12.28 -10.97 -19.28
CA ILE A 203 11.59 -11.72 -20.34
C ILE A 203 12.37 -11.65 -21.65
N GLU A 204 12.89 -10.48 -22.02
CA GLU A 204 13.62 -10.26 -23.27
C GLU A 204 15.01 -10.88 -23.24
N SER A 205 15.74 -10.79 -22.11
CA SER A 205 17.12 -11.27 -21.99
C SER A 205 17.21 -12.77 -21.68
N ASN A 206 16.23 -13.34 -20.95
CA ASN A 206 16.27 -14.73 -20.51
C ASN A 206 15.03 -15.50 -20.99
N SER A 207 13.94 -15.47 -20.20
CA SER A 207 12.70 -16.16 -20.51
C SER A 207 11.53 -15.68 -19.64
N LEU A 208 10.31 -16.04 -20.05
CA LEU A 208 9.11 -15.82 -19.23
C LEU A 208 9.18 -16.59 -17.91
N GLU A 209 9.79 -17.78 -17.91
CA GLU A 209 9.98 -18.62 -16.74
C GLU A 209 10.91 -17.96 -15.72
N SER A 210 12.05 -17.39 -16.15
CA SER A 210 12.98 -16.63 -15.31
C SER A 210 12.30 -15.42 -14.67
N ALA A 211 11.44 -14.71 -15.41
CA ALA A 211 10.65 -13.62 -14.86
C ALA A 211 9.65 -14.10 -13.81
N GLY A 212 9.08 -15.31 -13.97
CA GLY A 212 8.22 -15.96 -12.97
C GLY A 212 8.97 -16.29 -11.68
N ILE A 213 10.18 -16.84 -11.79
CA ILE A 213 11.07 -17.15 -10.65
C ILE A 213 11.42 -15.87 -9.89
N TRP A 214 11.84 -14.81 -10.60
CA TRP A 214 12.13 -13.51 -9.99
C TRP A 214 10.90 -12.92 -9.29
N GLU A 215 9.71 -12.98 -9.91
CA GLU A 215 8.48 -12.47 -9.32
C GLU A 215 8.09 -13.23 -8.04
N ALA A 216 8.32 -14.54 -7.99
CA ALA A 216 8.07 -15.35 -6.80
C ALA A 216 9.01 -14.96 -5.65
N ALA A 217 10.32 -14.80 -5.91
CA ALA A 217 11.27 -14.31 -4.91
C ALA A 217 10.88 -12.92 -4.40
N TYR A 218 10.51 -12.02 -5.30
CA TYR A 218 10.07 -10.67 -4.95
C TYR A 218 8.77 -10.67 -4.11
N LYS A 219 7.81 -11.55 -4.39
CA LYS A 219 6.60 -11.69 -3.57
C LYS A 219 6.92 -12.16 -2.15
N ILE A 220 7.83 -13.11 -1.98
CA ILE A 220 8.30 -13.52 -0.65
C ILE A 220 8.89 -12.30 0.08
N SER A 221 9.76 -11.54 -0.59
CA SER A 221 10.42 -10.36 0.00
C SER A 221 9.44 -9.27 0.45
N ILE A 222 8.35 -9.03 -0.30
CA ILE A 222 7.30 -8.08 0.09
C ILE A 222 6.69 -8.43 1.46
N TYR A 223 6.40 -9.70 1.72
CA TYR A 223 5.80 -10.10 3.00
C TYR A 223 6.76 -9.83 4.17
N PHE A 224 8.05 -10.10 3.98
CA PHE A 224 9.05 -9.77 5.00
C PHE A 224 9.20 -8.25 5.20
N ASN A 225 9.17 -7.49 4.12
CA ASN A 225 9.22 -6.04 4.18
C ASN A 225 8.03 -5.47 5.00
N LEU A 226 6.82 -5.98 4.77
CA LEU A 226 5.63 -5.57 5.51
C LEU A 226 5.72 -5.84 7.02
N LEU A 227 6.35 -6.94 7.43
CA LEU A 227 6.55 -7.28 8.84
C LEU A 227 7.37 -6.22 9.59
N PHE A 228 8.29 -5.53 8.91
CA PHE A 228 9.17 -4.53 9.52
C PHE A 228 8.69 -3.10 9.28
N LEU A 229 8.36 -2.73 8.04
CA LEU A 229 8.07 -1.32 7.70
C LEU A 229 6.74 -0.83 8.29
N MET A 230 5.73 -1.69 8.40
CA MET A 230 4.45 -1.29 8.95
C MET A 230 4.55 -0.95 10.44
N PRO A 231 5.10 -1.80 11.33
CA PRO A 231 5.33 -1.45 12.73
C PRO A 231 6.25 -0.25 12.92
N LEU A 232 7.30 -0.14 12.09
CA LEU A 232 8.20 1.01 12.10
C LEU A 232 7.43 2.31 11.83
N SER A 233 6.64 2.36 10.77
CA SER A 233 5.87 3.54 10.43
C SER A 233 4.86 3.91 11.52
N ILE A 234 4.13 2.94 12.06
CA ILE A 234 3.12 3.16 13.11
C ILE A 234 3.77 3.73 14.38
N HIS A 235 4.91 3.18 14.80
CA HIS A 235 5.56 3.57 16.06
C HIS A 235 6.43 4.83 15.91
N TYR A 236 7.29 4.88 14.89
CA TYR A 236 8.32 5.91 14.79
C TYR A 236 7.85 7.19 14.09
N MET A 237 6.82 7.15 13.26
CA MET A 237 6.32 8.35 12.62
C MET A 237 5.82 9.40 13.63
N PRO A 238 5.00 9.07 14.64
CA PRO A 238 4.62 10.01 15.69
C PRO A 238 5.83 10.45 16.54
N LYS A 239 6.75 9.51 16.83
CA LYS A 239 7.93 9.78 17.64
C LYS A 239 8.87 10.78 16.95
N PHE A 240 9.24 10.54 15.69
CA PHE A 240 10.05 11.47 14.91
C PHE A 240 9.36 12.82 14.72
N SER A 241 8.04 12.83 14.54
CA SER A 241 7.28 14.07 14.39
C SER A 241 7.37 14.99 15.61
N ALA A 242 7.49 14.43 16.82
CA ALA A 242 7.57 15.16 18.08
C ALA A 242 9.01 15.60 18.44
N MET A 243 10.06 15.01 17.84
CA MET A 243 11.45 15.35 18.13
C MET A 243 11.87 16.61 17.38
N GLU A 244 12.48 17.59 18.08
CA GLU A 244 13.00 18.82 17.46
C GLU A 244 14.53 18.79 17.28
N SER A 245 15.24 18.10 18.17
CA SER A 245 16.70 18.05 18.19
C SER A 245 17.25 17.03 17.19
N VAL A 246 18.10 17.47 16.26
CA VAL A 246 18.81 16.63 15.29
C VAL A 246 19.65 15.56 15.99
N VAL A 247 20.33 15.89 17.11
CA VAL A 247 21.12 14.94 17.88
C VAL A 247 20.26 13.81 18.48
N LYS A 248 19.06 14.15 18.97
CA LYS A 248 18.12 13.14 19.49
C LYS A 248 17.59 12.25 18.36
N ILE A 249 17.33 12.81 17.18
CA ILE A 249 16.87 12.06 16.00
C ILE A 249 17.96 11.08 15.56
N ASP A 250 19.21 11.50 15.43
CA ASP A 250 20.34 10.63 15.04
C ASP A 250 20.54 9.48 16.04
N LYS A 251 20.51 9.77 17.34
CA LYS A 251 20.57 8.77 18.40
C LYS A 251 19.42 7.74 18.29
N GLU A 252 18.21 8.24 18.00
CA GLU A 252 17.05 7.36 17.84
C GLU A 252 17.16 6.46 16.61
N ILE A 253 17.58 7.00 15.45
CA ILE A 253 17.81 6.22 14.23
C ILE A 253 18.82 5.10 14.50
N LYS A 254 19.97 5.42 15.13
CA LYS A 254 20.97 4.42 15.50
C LYS A 254 20.39 3.34 16.42
N SER A 255 19.54 3.71 17.36
CA SER A 255 18.83 2.78 18.26
C SER A 255 17.90 1.86 17.48
N VAL A 256 17.10 2.41 16.56
CA VAL A 256 16.18 1.62 15.70
C VAL A 256 16.97 0.61 14.86
N ILE A 257 18.04 1.07 14.20
CA ILE A 257 18.87 0.20 13.36
C ILE A 257 19.46 -0.93 14.20
N LYS A 258 19.98 -0.66 15.40
CA LYS A 258 20.49 -1.70 16.31
C LYS A 258 19.44 -2.74 16.68
N VAL A 259 18.21 -2.31 16.95
CA VAL A 259 17.10 -3.22 17.29
C VAL A 259 16.71 -4.08 16.09
N LEU A 260 16.79 -3.52 14.87
CA LEU A 260 16.43 -4.23 13.65
C LEU A 260 17.50 -5.24 13.17
N ILE A 261 18.77 -5.02 13.48
CA ILE A 261 19.87 -5.87 12.96
C ILE A 261 19.64 -7.34 13.31
N PHE A 262 19.32 -7.65 14.57
CA PHE A 262 19.16 -9.04 15.00
C PHE A 262 18.02 -9.77 14.28
N PRO A 263 16.77 -9.27 14.26
CA PRO A 263 15.68 -9.94 13.56
C PRO A 263 15.89 -9.99 12.04
N LEU A 264 16.59 -9.02 11.44
CA LEU A 264 16.91 -9.04 10.01
C LEU A 264 17.97 -10.09 9.67
N LEU A 265 19.01 -10.22 10.49
CA LEU A 265 20.01 -11.30 10.34
C LEU A 265 19.35 -12.67 10.55
N PHE A 266 18.49 -12.79 11.57
CA PHE A 266 17.72 -14.02 11.78
C PHE A 266 16.86 -14.36 10.55
N LEU A 267 16.26 -13.38 9.92
CA LEU A 267 15.46 -13.57 8.71
C LEU A 267 16.29 -14.11 7.54
N ILE A 268 17.47 -13.53 7.28
CA ILE A 268 18.40 -14.01 6.24
C ILE A 268 18.79 -15.46 6.54
N PHE A 269 19.18 -15.74 7.79
CA PHE A 269 19.53 -17.08 8.23
C PHE A 269 18.37 -18.07 8.03
N PHE A 270 17.16 -17.67 8.45
CA PHE A 270 15.96 -18.50 8.33
C PHE A 270 15.63 -18.80 6.87
N THR A 271 15.67 -17.80 5.98
CA THR A 271 15.41 -18.01 4.55
C THR A 271 16.51 -18.82 3.86
N TYR A 272 17.74 -18.74 4.31
CA TYR A 272 18.82 -19.57 3.81
C TYR A 272 18.61 -21.06 4.15
N TRP A 273 18.23 -21.38 5.39
CA TRP A 273 18.06 -22.77 5.84
C TRP A 273 16.70 -23.37 5.45
N PHE A 274 15.63 -22.60 5.50
CA PHE A 274 14.27 -23.05 5.26
C PHE A 274 13.67 -22.54 3.94
N GLY A 275 14.49 -21.98 3.07
CA GLY A 275 14.02 -21.36 1.81
C GLY A 275 13.29 -22.36 0.91
N VAL A 276 13.77 -23.59 0.81
CA VAL A 276 13.12 -24.65 0.04
C VAL A 276 11.73 -24.97 0.61
N ASP A 277 11.62 -25.12 1.93
CA ASP A 277 10.34 -25.41 2.59
C ASP A 277 9.33 -24.28 2.42
N ILE A 278 9.82 -23.02 2.51
CA ILE A 278 9.00 -21.82 2.26
C ILE A 278 8.48 -21.82 0.81
N ILE A 279 9.34 -22.13 -0.15
CA ILE A 279 8.96 -22.17 -1.56
C ILE A 279 7.92 -23.27 -1.81
N LEU A 280 8.15 -24.47 -1.30
CA LEU A 280 7.21 -25.59 -1.45
C LEU A 280 5.88 -25.36 -0.73
N LEU A 281 5.88 -24.59 0.35
CA LEU A 281 4.66 -24.19 1.06
C LEU A 281 3.83 -23.15 0.29
N LEU A 282 4.50 -22.21 -0.39
CA LEU A 282 3.84 -21.07 -1.05
C LEU A 282 3.62 -21.26 -2.56
N PHE A 283 4.44 -22.11 -3.19
CA PHE A 283 4.47 -22.32 -4.64
C PHE A 283 4.58 -23.82 -4.96
N SER A 284 4.64 -24.19 -6.25
CA SER A 284 4.90 -25.57 -6.71
C SER A 284 6.39 -25.88 -6.78
N VAL A 285 6.70 -27.15 -7.02
CA VAL A 285 8.08 -27.68 -7.21
C VAL A 285 8.82 -26.95 -8.34
N ASP A 286 8.09 -26.48 -9.36
CA ASP A 286 8.66 -25.72 -10.49
C ASP A 286 9.37 -24.42 -10.07
N PHE A 287 9.08 -23.91 -8.88
CA PHE A 287 9.67 -22.70 -8.33
C PHE A 287 10.90 -22.93 -7.44
N LEU A 288 11.46 -24.15 -7.38
CA LEU A 288 12.63 -24.43 -6.55
C LEU A 288 13.85 -23.55 -6.89
N LEU A 289 14.01 -23.13 -8.15
CA LEU A 289 15.07 -22.19 -8.58
C LEU A 289 14.97 -20.83 -7.87
N VAL A 290 13.85 -20.48 -7.29
CA VAL A 290 13.71 -19.28 -6.44
C VAL A 290 14.70 -19.29 -5.28
N HIS A 291 15.05 -20.47 -4.75
CA HIS A 291 15.98 -20.61 -3.62
C HIS A 291 17.37 -20.02 -3.93
N GLU A 292 17.84 -20.14 -5.16
CA GLU A 292 19.16 -19.65 -5.57
C GLU A 292 19.27 -18.12 -5.44
N ILE A 293 18.19 -17.39 -5.74
CA ILE A 293 18.16 -15.93 -5.71
C ILE A 293 17.57 -15.38 -4.40
N LEU A 294 16.85 -16.21 -3.62
CA LEU A 294 16.08 -15.75 -2.46
C LEU A 294 16.96 -15.07 -1.40
N THR A 295 18.13 -15.67 -1.11
CA THR A 295 19.05 -15.11 -0.11
C THR A 295 19.56 -13.72 -0.51
N ILE A 296 19.91 -13.53 -1.79
CA ILE A 296 20.37 -12.23 -2.30
C ILE A 296 19.24 -11.20 -2.22
N VAL A 297 18.02 -11.59 -2.59
CA VAL A 297 16.84 -10.74 -2.48
C VAL A 297 16.57 -10.35 -1.02
N MET A 298 16.75 -11.26 -0.07
CA MET A 298 16.60 -10.95 1.36
C MET A 298 17.66 -9.99 1.88
N ILE A 299 18.88 -10.07 1.42
CA ILE A 299 19.94 -9.11 1.75
C ILE A 299 19.55 -7.71 1.21
N ALA A 300 19.07 -7.63 -0.01
CA ALA A 300 18.58 -6.36 -0.59
C ALA A 300 17.43 -5.75 0.22
N GLU A 301 16.50 -6.58 0.71
CA GLU A 301 15.40 -6.12 1.57
C GLU A 301 15.86 -5.54 2.91
N VAL A 302 16.97 -6.03 3.48
CA VAL A 302 17.55 -5.42 4.70
C VAL A 302 17.96 -3.97 4.46
N PHE A 303 18.62 -3.68 3.35
CA PHE A 303 18.96 -2.29 3.00
C PHE A 303 17.72 -1.43 2.75
N LYS A 304 16.70 -1.99 2.12
CA LYS A 304 15.43 -1.32 1.88
C LYS A 304 14.68 -1.01 3.19
N ILE A 305 14.71 -1.92 4.17
CA ILE A 305 14.12 -1.68 5.50
C ILE A 305 14.86 -0.55 6.22
N PHE A 306 16.20 -0.49 6.15
CA PHE A 306 16.96 0.65 6.70
C PHE A 306 16.61 1.95 5.99
N GLY A 307 16.48 1.95 4.66
CA GLY A 307 15.96 3.08 3.89
C GLY A 307 14.57 3.53 4.34
N GLY A 308 13.71 2.57 4.68
CA GLY A 308 12.35 2.81 5.21
C GLY A 308 12.34 3.56 6.55
N VAL A 309 13.36 3.39 7.40
CA VAL A 309 13.52 4.21 8.62
C VAL A 309 13.71 5.68 8.27
N TYR A 310 14.58 5.98 7.29
CA TYR A 310 14.80 7.34 6.82
C TYR A 310 13.57 7.90 6.09
N MET A 311 12.89 7.10 5.27
CA MET A 311 11.63 7.51 4.64
C MET A 311 10.58 7.89 5.69
N THR A 312 10.45 7.11 6.77
CA THR A 312 9.57 7.42 7.89
C THR A 312 9.93 8.77 8.55
N LEU A 313 11.24 9.03 8.72
CA LEU A 313 11.72 10.33 9.22
C LEU A 313 11.38 11.48 8.27
N PHE A 314 11.64 11.33 6.96
CA PHE A 314 11.36 12.38 5.98
C PHE A 314 9.87 12.71 5.95
N MET A 315 9.01 11.72 5.96
CA MET A 315 7.56 11.92 6.04
C MET A 315 7.15 12.56 7.38
N ALA A 316 7.76 12.14 8.50
CA ALA A 316 7.52 12.72 9.82
C ALA A 316 7.93 14.19 9.90
N LYS A 317 9.00 14.59 9.23
CA LYS A 317 9.50 15.97 9.19
C LYS A 317 8.96 16.80 8.03
N GLN A 318 8.11 16.24 7.17
CA GLN A 318 7.59 16.87 5.95
C GLN A 318 8.70 17.25 4.96
N LEU A 319 9.77 16.49 4.94
CA LEU A 319 10.89 16.64 4.01
C LEU A 319 10.52 15.92 2.69
N PHE A 320 9.50 16.44 2.01
CA PHE A 320 8.89 15.78 0.84
C PHE A 320 9.86 15.64 -0.34
N LEU A 321 10.71 16.65 -0.57
CA LEU A 321 11.71 16.58 -1.65
C LEU A 321 12.73 15.48 -1.39
N GLN A 322 13.24 15.35 -0.17
CA GLN A 322 14.18 14.30 0.22
C GLN A 322 13.56 12.90 0.05
N ALA A 323 12.28 12.75 0.43
CA ALA A 323 11.56 11.50 0.22
C ALA A 323 11.48 11.13 -1.27
N ILE A 324 11.09 12.06 -2.15
CA ILE A 324 11.01 11.83 -3.60
C ILE A 324 12.39 11.52 -4.18
N LEU A 325 13.42 12.28 -3.81
CA LEU A 325 14.78 12.03 -4.29
C LEU A 325 15.30 10.64 -3.87
N THR A 326 15.01 10.21 -2.64
CA THR A 326 15.36 8.86 -2.17
C THR A 326 14.68 7.79 -3.01
N ASP A 327 13.40 7.95 -3.34
CA ASP A 327 12.66 6.98 -4.19
C ASP A 327 13.24 6.95 -5.60
N ILE A 328 13.61 8.10 -6.18
CA ILE A 328 14.24 8.17 -7.51
C ILE A 328 15.57 7.44 -7.51
N VAL A 329 16.43 7.73 -6.52
CA VAL A 329 17.76 7.08 -6.40
C VAL A 329 17.59 5.58 -6.22
N PHE A 330 16.65 5.14 -5.36
CA PHE A 330 16.35 3.72 -5.18
C PHE A 330 15.87 3.07 -6.48
N THR A 331 14.97 3.73 -7.21
CA THR A 331 14.45 3.26 -8.51
C THR A 331 15.57 3.06 -9.52
N ILE A 332 16.45 4.06 -9.67
CA ILE A 332 17.58 4.01 -10.62
C ILE A 332 18.55 2.89 -10.21
N ALA A 333 18.88 2.77 -8.92
CA ALA A 333 19.78 1.74 -8.43
C ALA A 333 19.17 0.34 -8.61
N PHE A 334 17.87 0.17 -8.33
CA PHE A 334 17.19 -1.11 -8.43
C PHE A 334 17.09 -1.61 -9.89
N VAL A 335 16.68 -0.74 -10.82
CA VAL A 335 16.63 -1.05 -12.24
C VAL A 335 18.02 -1.24 -12.81
N GLY A 336 18.96 -0.32 -12.49
CA GLY A 336 20.33 -0.35 -12.96
C GLY A 336 21.07 -1.64 -12.56
N TYR A 337 20.87 -2.08 -11.31
CA TYR A 337 21.49 -3.33 -10.83
C TYR A 337 21.04 -4.54 -11.67
N VAL A 338 19.75 -4.69 -11.92
CA VAL A 338 19.23 -5.83 -12.69
C VAL A 338 19.70 -5.79 -14.15
N VAL A 339 19.74 -4.61 -14.76
CA VAL A 339 20.22 -4.44 -16.14
C VAL A 339 21.72 -4.69 -16.25
N PHE A 340 22.52 -4.32 -15.23
CA PHE A 340 23.99 -4.51 -15.25
C PHE A 340 24.42 -5.96 -15.00
N GLN A 341 23.64 -6.76 -14.27
CA GLN A 341 23.98 -8.18 -14.02
C GLN A 341 23.81 -9.10 -15.23
N SER A 342 23.22 -8.64 -16.28
CA SER A 342 22.97 -9.44 -17.50
C SER A 342 23.99 -9.19 -18.60
N TYR A 343 25.02 -8.39 -18.33
CA TYR A 343 26.22 -8.24 -19.13
C TYR A 343 27.38 -8.98 -18.42
#